data_ab690d3269cd2f9df7973f30526289b0
#
_entry.id   ab690d3269cd2f9df7973f30526289b0
#
_cell.length_a   1.000
_cell.length_b   1.000
_cell.length_c   1.000
_cell.angle_alpha   90.00
_cell.angle_beta   90.00
_cell.angle_gamma   90.00
#
_symmetry.space_group_name_H-M   'P 1'
#
loop_
_entity.id
_entity.type
_entity.pdbx_description
1 polymer ?
#
loop_
_entity_poly.entity_id
_entity_poly.type
_entity_poly.pdbx_seq_one_letter_code
_entity_poly.pdbx_strand_id
1 'polypeptide(L)'
;ISDGKVVSKEDHNGTDFLIKNFKLSKKYKFSCLVKIVKPKQDIKVDLPTIGPKTIKNLINAGINGIIVENKKTFVESPSLTFDLINKNNIFFYAL
;
A
#
# COMPACT_ATOMS: atom_id res chain seq x y z
N ILE A 1 -7.15 -3.86 -3.40
CA ILE A 1 -7.76 -4.86 -4.31
C ILE A 1 -7.63 -6.23 -3.70
N SER A 2 -8.70 -6.95 -3.64
CA SER A 2 -8.71 -8.33 -3.14
C SER A 2 -9.40 -9.23 -4.16
N ASP A 3 -8.73 -10.35 -4.48
CA ASP A 3 -9.25 -11.34 -5.43
C ASP A 3 -9.73 -10.71 -6.75
N GLY A 4 -8.97 -9.72 -7.24
CA GLY A 4 -9.22 -9.04 -8.50
C GLY A 4 -10.25 -7.91 -8.45
N LYS A 5 -10.78 -7.56 -7.29
CA LYS A 5 -11.80 -6.51 -7.15
C LYS A 5 -11.36 -5.41 -6.19
N VAL A 6 -11.78 -4.18 -6.48
CA VAL A 6 -11.60 -3.06 -5.54
C VAL A 6 -12.61 -3.24 -4.41
N VAL A 7 -12.12 -3.50 -3.20
CA VAL A 7 -12.97 -3.76 -2.04
C VAL A 7 -13.03 -2.59 -1.06
N SER A 8 -12.04 -1.68 -1.13
CA SER A 8 -12.02 -0.50 -0.27
C SER A 8 -11.14 0.58 -0.89
N LYS A 9 -11.43 1.84 -0.60
CA LYS A 9 -10.66 2.98 -1.08
C LYS A 9 -10.29 3.89 0.08
N GLU A 10 -9.11 4.50 -0.03
CA GLU A 10 -8.67 5.50 0.93
C GLU A 10 -9.60 6.71 0.90
N ASP A 11 -9.95 7.19 2.08
CA ASP A 11 -10.69 8.42 2.26
C ASP A 11 -9.85 9.44 3.04
N HIS A 12 -10.49 10.46 3.63
CA HIS A 12 -9.79 11.48 4.41
C HIS A 12 -9.10 10.94 5.67
N ASN A 13 -9.39 9.72 6.08
CA ASN A 13 -8.74 9.11 7.24
C ASN A 13 -7.37 8.50 6.92
N GLY A 14 -7.03 8.35 5.63
CA GLY A 14 -5.71 7.97 5.19
C GLY A 14 -5.46 6.48 5.03
N THR A 15 -4.25 6.15 4.59
CA THR A 15 -3.84 4.79 4.25
C THR A 15 -3.82 3.87 5.47
N ASP A 16 -3.30 4.34 6.60
CA ASP A 16 -3.21 3.50 7.81
C ASP A 16 -4.61 3.09 8.29
N PHE A 17 -5.57 3.99 8.22
CA PHE A 17 -6.95 3.70 8.57
C PHE A 17 -7.55 2.67 7.62
N LEU A 18 -7.31 2.81 6.33
CA LEU A 18 -7.76 1.85 5.32
C LEU A 18 -7.25 0.44 5.62
N ILE A 19 -5.96 0.32 5.88
CA ILE A 19 -5.33 -0.97 6.15
C ILE A 19 -5.87 -1.60 7.44
N LYS A 20 -6.01 -0.81 8.50
CA LYS A 20 -6.53 -1.32 9.77
C LYS A 20 -7.97 -1.82 9.65
N ASN A 21 -8.80 -1.10 8.91
CA ASN A 21 -10.18 -1.55 8.68
C ASN A 21 -10.24 -2.80 7.82
N PHE A 22 -9.35 -2.93 6.83
CA PHE A 22 -9.27 -4.13 6.00
C PHE A 22 -8.95 -5.37 6.82
N LYS A 23 -8.07 -5.25 7.82
CA LYS A 23 -7.67 -6.36 8.69
C LYS A 23 -8.87 -7.08 9.31
N LEU A 24 -9.96 -6.37 9.57
CA LEU A 24 -11.15 -6.94 10.17
C LEU A 24 -11.96 -7.83 9.23
N SER A 25 -11.72 -7.74 7.93
CA SER A 25 -12.50 -8.50 6.93
C SER A 25 -12.03 -9.93 6.70
N LYS A 26 -10.73 -10.17 6.62
CA LYS A 26 -10.01 -11.47 6.52
C LYS A 26 -10.61 -12.59 5.66
N LYS A 27 -11.47 -12.28 4.70
CA LYS A 27 -12.15 -13.31 3.89
C LYS A 27 -11.58 -13.45 2.48
N TYR A 28 -10.50 -12.77 2.16
CA TYR A 28 -9.92 -12.76 0.81
C TYR A 28 -8.66 -13.62 0.76
N LYS A 29 -8.46 -14.31 -0.38
CA LYS A 29 -7.29 -15.16 -0.58
C LYS A 29 -6.05 -14.36 -0.93
N PHE A 30 -6.18 -13.31 -1.74
CA PHE A 30 -5.07 -12.46 -2.14
C PHE A 30 -5.51 -11.01 -2.14
N SER A 31 -4.71 -10.15 -1.52
CA SER A 31 -5.01 -8.73 -1.44
C SER A 31 -3.76 -7.91 -1.71
N CYS A 32 -3.92 -6.76 -2.35
CA CYS A 32 -2.84 -5.81 -2.52
C CYS A 32 -3.32 -4.37 -2.29
N LEU A 33 -2.40 -3.57 -1.77
CA LEU A 33 -2.58 -2.13 -1.66
C LEU A 33 -2.12 -1.49 -2.96
N VAL A 34 -2.95 -0.63 -3.55
CA VAL A 34 -2.61 0.13 -4.75
C VAL A 34 -2.51 1.60 -4.38
N LYS A 35 -1.32 2.18 -4.52
CA LYS A 35 -1.08 3.61 -4.28
C LYS A 35 -0.71 4.29 -5.58
N ILE A 36 -1.61 5.10 -6.09
CA ILE A 36 -1.43 5.85 -7.32
C ILE A 36 -1.78 7.32 -7.09
N VAL A 37 -1.27 8.18 -7.96
CA VAL A 37 -1.62 9.61 -7.94
C VAL A 37 -3.05 9.77 -8.45
N LYS A 38 -3.87 10.48 -7.67
CA LYS A 38 -5.24 10.76 -8.08
C LYS A 38 -5.24 11.79 -9.23
N PRO A 39 -6.11 11.62 -10.26
CA PRO A 39 -6.06 12.46 -11.46
C PRO A 39 -6.16 13.97 -11.23
N LYS A 40 -6.82 14.44 -10.19
CA LYS A 40 -6.99 15.87 -9.92
C LYS A 40 -6.16 16.36 -8.74
N GLN A 41 -5.23 15.56 -8.24
CA GLN A 41 -4.41 15.91 -7.10
C GLN A 41 -3.26 16.82 -7.52
N ASP A 42 -2.96 17.82 -6.69
CA ASP A 42 -1.78 18.67 -6.90
C ASP A 42 -0.54 17.89 -6.46
N ILE A 43 0.21 17.38 -7.43
CA ILE A 43 1.40 16.56 -7.18
C ILE A 43 2.56 17.33 -6.59
N LYS A 44 2.54 18.66 -6.60
CA LYS A 44 3.59 19.48 -5.99
C LYS A 44 3.53 19.40 -4.47
N VAL A 45 2.37 19.08 -3.93
CA VAL A 45 2.13 19.12 -2.49
C VAL A 45 2.18 17.74 -1.86
N ASP A 46 1.76 16.70 -2.58
CA ASP A 46 1.53 15.40 -1.96
C ASP A 46 1.80 14.23 -2.92
N LEU A 47 3.02 13.70 -2.88
CA LEU A 47 3.33 12.45 -3.55
C LEU A 47 2.94 11.28 -2.64
N PRO A 48 2.34 10.21 -3.19
CA PRO A 48 2.13 9.00 -2.42
C PRO A 48 3.45 8.53 -1.80
N THR A 49 3.41 8.16 -0.53
CA THR A 49 4.61 7.77 0.22
C THR A 49 4.42 6.38 0.81
N ILE A 50 5.46 5.55 0.71
CA ILE A 50 5.52 4.28 1.42
C ILE A 50 6.78 4.25 2.27
N GLY A 51 6.73 3.49 3.36
CA GLY A 51 7.87 3.37 4.26
C GLY A 51 7.74 2.12 5.13
N PRO A 52 8.65 1.93 6.10
CA PRO A 52 8.62 0.75 6.97
C PRO A 52 7.29 0.58 7.69
N LYS A 53 6.69 1.67 8.14
CA LYS A 53 5.38 1.61 8.82
C LYS A 53 4.29 1.06 7.90
N THR A 54 4.29 1.51 6.64
CA THR A 54 3.33 1.02 5.65
C THR A 54 3.45 -0.50 5.50
N ILE A 55 4.69 -0.99 5.33
CA ILE A 55 4.93 -2.42 5.14
C ILE A 55 4.55 -3.22 6.39
N LYS A 56 4.87 -2.72 7.57
CA LYS A 56 4.47 -3.39 8.81
C LYS A 56 2.95 -3.48 8.94
N ASN A 57 2.23 -2.45 8.55
CA ASN A 57 0.78 -2.46 8.55
C ASN A 57 0.21 -3.48 7.55
N LEU A 58 0.81 -3.60 6.37
CA LEU A 58 0.41 -4.60 5.37
C LEU A 58 0.59 -6.03 5.94
N ILE A 59 1.73 -6.28 6.58
CA ILE A 59 2.02 -7.58 7.18
C ILE A 59 0.97 -7.92 8.24
N ASN A 60 0.69 -6.98 9.13
CA ASN A 60 -0.28 -7.17 10.20
C ASN A 60 -1.71 -7.38 9.68
N ALA A 61 -2.04 -6.78 8.55
CA ALA A 61 -3.36 -6.90 7.95
C ALA A 61 -3.50 -8.14 7.05
N GLY A 62 -2.40 -8.86 6.81
CA GLY A 62 -2.42 -10.02 5.91
C GLY A 62 -2.54 -9.65 4.44
N ILE A 63 -2.10 -8.44 4.08
CA ILE A 63 -2.11 -7.99 2.68
C ILE A 63 -0.84 -8.49 1.99
N ASN A 64 -0.99 -9.08 0.82
CA ASN A 64 0.06 -9.83 0.15
C ASN A 64 0.98 -8.99 -0.72
N GLY A 65 0.54 -7.82 -1.15
CA GLY A 65 1.34 -7.03 -2.06
C GLY A 65 1.02 -5.55 -2.07
N ILE A 66 1.89 -4.81 -2.74
CA ILE A 66 1.72 -3.37 -2.93
C ILE A 66 2.06 -3.01 -4.37
N ILE A 67 1.22 -2.21 -5.00
CA ILE A 67 1.40 -1.70 -6.34
C ILE A 67 1.48 -0.18 -6.25
N VAL A 68 2.52 0.40 -6.82
CA VAL A 68 2.75 1.85 -6.79
C VAL A 68 2.93 2.38 -8.19
N GLU A 69 2.82 3.69 -8.35
CA GLU A 69 3.09 4.36 -9.60
C GLU A 69 4.58 4.72 -9.68
N ASN A 70 5.27 4.21 -10.71
CA ASN A 70 6.69 4.44 -10.90
C ASN A 70 6.96 5.94 -11.06
N LYS A 71 8.04 6.43 -10.46
CA LYS A 71 8.48 7.84 -10.47
C LYS A 71 7.49 8.82 -9.83
N LYS A 72 6.39 8.34 -9.29
CA LYS A 72 5.39 9.17 -8.60
C LYS A 72 5.12 8.70 -7.19
N THR A 73 6.06 7.96 -6.62
CA THR A 73 5.95 7.44 -5.25
C THR A 73 7.26 7.69 -4.53
N PHE A 74 7.18 8.26 -3.34
CA PHE A 74 8.35 8.44 -2.47
C PHE A 74 8.47 7.24 -1.53
N VAL A 75 9.68 6.68 -1.44
CA VAL A 75 9.97 5.56 -0.54
C VAL A 75 10.85 6.06 0.59
N GLU A 76 10.31 6.09 1.79
CA GLU A 76 11.07 6.41 3.01
C GLU A 76 11.97 5.24 3.39
N SER A 77 13.19 5.54 3.83
CA SER A 77 14.14 4.52 4.27
C SER A 77 14.18 3.34 3.32
N PRO A 78 14.61 3.56 2.05
CA PRO A 78 14.45 2.52 1.01
C PRO A 78 15.05 1.17 1.38
N SER A 79 16.25 1.16 1.96
CA SER A 79 16.92 -0.08 2.33
C SER A 79 16.10 -0.90 3.32
N LEU A 80 15.60 -0.26 4.38
CA LEU A 80 14.78 -0.93 5.38
C LEU A 80 13.43 -1.34 4.81
N THR A 81 12.81 -0.48 4.01
CA THR A 81 11.50 -0.74 3.41
C THR A 81 11.56 -1.97 2.50
N PHE A 82 12.52 -2.01 1.58
CA PHE A 82 12.64 -3.14 0.66
C PHE A 82 13.11 -4.41 1.36
N ASP A 83 13.91 -4.29 2.42
CA ASP A 83 14.29 -5.43 3.25
C ASP A 83 13.07 -6.08 3.90
N LEU A 84 12.17 -5.28 4.45
CA LEU A 84 10.92 -5.77 5.03
C LEU A 84 10.02 -6.43 3.97
N ILE A 85 9.94 -5.84 2.78
CA ILE A 85 9.19 -6.40 1.66
C ILE A 85 9.71 -7.80 1.32
N ASN A 86 11.04 -7.92 1.17
CA ASN A 86 11.67 -9.19 0.79
C ASN A 86 11.56 -10.25 1.87
N LYS A 87 11.77 -9.89 3.13
CA LYS A 87 11.72 -10.84 4.24
C LYS A 87 10.33 -11.41 4.49
N ASN A 88 9.30 -10.67 4.13
CA ASN A 88 7.92 -11.07 4.40
C ASN A 88 7.18 -11.52 3.14
N ASN A 89 7.90 -11.74 2.04
CA ASN A 89 7.35 -12.21 0.78
C ASN A 89 6.19 -11.35 0.28
N ILE A 90 6.31 -10.03 0.45
CA ILE A 90 5.31 -9.09 -0.05
C ILE A 90 5.61 -8.83 -1.51
N PHE A 91 4.57 -8.91 -2.34
CA PHE A 91 4.68 -8.57 -3.76
C PHE A 91 4.80 -7.07 -3.92
N PHE A 92 5.79 -6.62 -4.70
CA PHE A 92 5.97 -5.20 -5.01
C PHE A 92 6.03 -5.01 -6.52
N TYR A 93 5.19 -4.10 -7.04
CA TYR A 93 5.17 -3.79 -8.45
C TYR A 93 5.03 -2.28 -8.66
N ALA A 94 5.86 -1.72 -9.55
CA ALA A 94 5.80 -0.31 -9.95
C ALA A 94 5.26 -0.21 -11.38
N LEU A 95 4.17 0.48 -11.50
CA LEU A 95 3.51 0.68 -12.80
C LEU A 95 4.31 1.65 -13.68
#